data_8449ca7cef4bfb49d5a0252c6964c769
#
_entry.id   8449ca7cef4bfb49d5a0252c6964c769
#
_cell.length_a   1.000
_cell.length_b   1.000
_cell.length_c   1.000
_cell.angle_alpha   90.00
_cell.angle_beta   90.00
_cell.angle_gamma   90.00
#
_symmetry.space_group_name_H-M   'P 1'
#
loop_
_entity.id
_entity.type
_entity.pdbx_description
1 polymer ?
#
loop_
_entity_poly.entity_id
_entity_poly.type
_entity_poly.pdbx_seq_one_letter_code
_entity_poly.pdbx_strand_id
1 'polypeptide(L)'
;MSPYTATTRRTFLTGALAATATVALGAAPASARPVRVLGTQDWMGAVPDPTPLRRLTIPGTHNSGARHGGPWTECQNTTVTEQLDSGIRFLDVRCRVTGDSFAIHHGASYQNMMFGDVLIACRDFLARRPSETVLMRVKQEYSEENDATFRGIFDLYLDGKGWRSLFHLGPALPDLGGARGRVVLLADNGGLPGVRYADPALFDIQDDYMAEPIGKYPKIEAQFRKAAQQPGKLFMNYVSTAALLPPRWNADRLNPRVHAYLDGSEAAGWSGLGVVPLDYPATRSGLVESLIRHNPGV
;
A
#
# COMPACT_ATOMS: atom_id res chain seq x y z
N MET A 1 43.73 84.08 67.84
CA MET A 1 42.38 84.08 67.29
C MET A 1 42.40 83.14 66.09
N SER A 2 41.75 82.02 66.24
CA SER A 2 41.90 80.86 65.36
C SER A 2 41.06 80.96 64.07
N PRO A 3 41.55 80.45 62.94
CA PRO A 3 40.67 80.20 61.80
C PRO A 3 40.38 78.69 61.67
N TYR A 4 39.16 78.43 61.48
CA TYR A 4 38.63 77.10 61.15
C TYR A 4 38.98 76.66 59.68
N THR A 5 39.55 75.49 59.59
CA THR A 5 39.77 74.83 58.26
C THR A 5 38.58 73.95 57.95
N ALA A 6 37.98 74.18 56.79
CA ALA A 6 36.92 73.36 56.25
C ALA A 6 37.50 72.17 55.43
N THR A 7 37.15 70.97 55.85
CA THR A 7 37.54 69.71 55.15
C THR A 7 36.50 69.29 54.14
N THR A 8 36.92 69.29 52.91
CA THR A 8 36.06 68.86 51.76
C THR A 8 36.04 67.36 51.67
N ARG A 9 34.85 66.72 51.82
CA ARG A 9 34.66 65.32 51.62
C ARG A 9 34.43 65.05 50.09
N ARG A 10 35.34 64.29 49.48
CA ARG A 10 35.15 63.73 48.12
C ARG A 10 34.32 62.47 48.26
N THR A 11 33.13 62.49 47.56
CA THR A 11 32.27 61.33 47.45
C THR A 11 32.73 60.57 46.21
N PHE A 12 33.13 59.30 46.37
CA PHE A 12 33.36 58.37 45.22
C PHE A 12 32.05 57.75 44.85
N LEU A 13 31.62 58.03 43.61
CA LEU A 13 30.53 57.24 42.99
C LEU A 13 31.16 55.99 42.40
N THR A 14 30.85 54.82 43.01
CA THR A 14 31.07 53.51 42.38
C THR A 14 29.94 53.18 41.46
N GLY A 15 30.18 53.27 40.17
CA GLY A 15 29.25 52.78 39.16
C GLY A 15 29.31 51.28 39.11
N ALA A 16 28.18 50.63 39.39
CA ALA A 16 27.99 49.17 39.17
C ALA A 16 27.57 48.97 37.73
N LEU A 17 28.43 48.37 36.92
CA LEU A 17 28.03 47.82 35.61
C LEU A 17 27.23 46.53 35.84
N ALA A 18 25.95 46.57 35.54
CA ALA A 18 25.12 45.38 35.46
C ALA A 18 25.39 44.69 34.10
N ALA A 19 26.11 43.58 34.12
CA ALA A 19 26.25 42.70 32.96
C ALA A 19 24.97 41.87 32.80
N THR A 20 24.15 42.18 31.81
CA THR A 20 23.03 41.33 31.42
C THR A 20 23.58 40.13 30.65
N ALA A 21 23.61 38.97 31.31
CA ALA A 21 23.88 37.70 30.64
C ALA A 21 22.63 37.25 29.88
N THR A 22 22.67 37.38 28.56
CA THR A 22 21.68 36.76 27.65
C THR A 22 21.92 35.25 27.64
N VAL A 23 21.07 34.50 28.32
CA VAL A 23 21.04 33.03 28.23
C VAL A 23 20.43 32.71 26.87
N ALA A 24 21.24 32.33 25.88
CA ALA A 24 20.77 31.71 24.66
C ALA A 24 20.21 30.33 25.03
N LEU A 25 18.88 30.18 25.01
CA LEU A 25 18.24 28.87 25.01
C LEU A 25 18.66 28.15 23.74
N GLY A 26 19.68 27.33 23.81
CA GLY A 26 20.02 26.38 22.75
C GLY A 26 18.83 25.44 22.52
N ALA A 27 18.28 25.47 21.32
CA ALA A 27 17.31 24.45 20.87
C ALA A 27 17.98 23.09 21.06
N ALA A 28 17.38 22.23 21.90
CA ALA A 28 17.82 20.86 22.05
C ALA A 28 17.81 20.20 20.68
N PRO A 29 18.84 19.42 20.27
CA PRO A 29 18.82 18.71 19.02
C PRO A 29 17.59 17.79 19.05
N ALA A 30 16.77 17.89 17.99
CA ALA A 30 15.66 16.98 17.80
C ALA A 30 16.22 15.55 17.89
N SER A 31 15.83 14.82 18.93
CA SER A 31 16.23 13.43 19.10
C SER A 31 15.81 12.68 17.85
N ALA A 32 16.77 12.22 17.05
CA ALA A 32 16.50 11.33 15.95
C ALA A 32 15.74 10.13 16.53
N ARG A 33 14.46 9.98 16.13
CA ARG A 33 13.71 8.78 16.50
C ARG A 33 14.52 7.58 16.05
N PRO A 34 14.70 6.57 16.90
CA PRO A 34 15.39 5.36 16.49
C PRO A 34 14.70 4.83 15.21
N VAL A 35 15.47 4.58 14.17
CA VAL A 35 14.99 3.92 12.96
C VAL A 35 14.45 2.57 13.42
N ARG A 36 13.13 2.45 13.50
CA ARG A 36 12.49 1.19 13.81
C ARG A 36 12.66 0.33 12.57
N VAL A 37 13.44 -0.73 12.67
CA VAL A 37 13.49 -1.76 11.64
C VAL A 37 12.11 -2.41 11.64
N LEU A 38 11.25 -1.96 10.74
CA LEU A 38 9.92 -2.50 10.56
C LEU A 38 10.05 -3.81 9.78
N GLY A 39 9.32 -4.83 10.21
CA GLY A 39 9.18 -6.06 9.43
C GLY A 39 8.26 -5.83 8.22
N THR A 40 8.18 -6.81 7.34
CA THR A 40 7.24 -6.76 6.20
C THR A 40 5.78 -6.60 6.63
N GLN A 41 5.44 -6.98 7.86
CA GLN A 41 4.08 -6.91 8.41
C GLN A 41 3.60 -5.51 8.77
N ASP A 42 4.50 -4.55 8.98
CA ASP A 42 4.16 -3.19 9.45
C ASP A 42 4.97 -2.09 8.71
N TRP A 43 5.36 -2.37 7.48
CA TRP A 43 6.22 -1.50 6.68
C TRP A 43 5.63 -0.11 6.39
N MET A 44 4.30 0.00 6.26
CA MET A 44 3.66 1.29 6.06
C MET A 44 3.80 2.22 7.27
N GLY A 45 4.11 1.67 8.45
CA GLY A 45 4.40 2.45 9.66
C GLY A 45 5.64 3.35 9.54
N ALA A 46 6.57 3.08 8.61
CA ALA A 46 7.71 3.95 8.31
C ALA A 46 7.34 5.10 7.36
N VAL A 47 6.29 4.94 6.56
CA VAL A 47 5.88 5.91 5.55
C VAL A 47 5.11 7.08 6.21
N PRO A 48 5.43 8.35 5.88
CA PRO A 48 4.71 9.50 6.43
C PRO A 48 3.22 9.54 6.04
N ASP A 49 2.35 9.95 6.97
CA ASP A 49 0.90 10.05 6.77
C ASP A 49 0.45 10.89 5.56
N PRO A 50 1.09 12.04 5.23
CA PRO A 50 0.69 12.84 4.08
C PRO A 50 1.06 12.22 2.72
N THR A 51 1.66 11.03 2.69
CA THR A 51 2.05 10.38 1.44
C THR A 51 0.82 9.91 0.68
N PRO A 52 0.55 10.41 -0.54
CA PRO A 52 -0.57 9.94 -1.35
C PRO A 52 -0.38 8.45 -1.71
N LEU A 53 -1.44 7.65 -1.63
CA LEU A 53 -1.36 6.21 -1.98
C LEU A 53 -0.83 5.97 -3.38
N ARG A 54 -1.09 6.89 -4.33
CA ARG A 54 -0.54 6.81 -5.70
C ARG A 54 0.98 6.97 -5.79
N ARG A 55 1.62 7.38 -4.69
CA ARG A 55 3.08 7.57 -4.58
C ARG A 55 3.78 6.42 -3.85
N LEU A 56 3.08 5.35 -3.60
CA LEU A 56 3.62 4.15 -2.95
C LEU A 56 3.98 3.07 -3.96
N THR A 57 4.94 2.24 -3.59
CA THR A 57 5.15 0.93 -4.20
C THR A 57 4.44 -0.11 -3.32
N ILE A 58 3.41 -0.71 -3.85
CA ILE A 58 2.50 -1.57 -3.09
C ILE A 58 2.60 -3.00 -3.63
N PRO A 59 3.26 -3.91 -2.90
CA PRO A 59 3.22 -5.33 -3.24
C PRO A 59 1.78 -5.84 -3.24
N GLY A 60 1.40 -6.59 -4.26
CA GLY A 60 0.07 -7.12 -4.42
C GLY A 60 0.04 -8.56 -4.93
N THR A 61 -1.13 -9.19 -4.86
CA THR A 61 -1.39 -10.49 -5.48
C THR A 61 -2.47 -10.36 -6.54
N HIS A 62 -2.23 -10.99 -7.70
CA HIS A 62 -3.24 -11.19 -8.72
C HIS A 62 -4.14 -12.35 -8.28
N ASN A 63 -5.45 -12.19 -8.46
CA ASN A 63 -6.44 -13.21 -8.10
C ASN A 63 -6.16 -13.82 -6.71
N SER A 64 -6.18 -12.99 -5.69
CA SER A 64 -5.58 -13.24 -4.37
C SER A 64 -6.12 -14.47 -3.65
N GLY A 65 -7.37 -14.88 -3.96
CA GLY A 65 -8.00 -16.08 -3.41
C GLY A 65 -7.74 -17.36 -4.21
N ALA A 66 -7.13 -17.29 -5.41
CA ALA A 66 -7.03 -18.42 -6.33
C ALA A 66 -5.97 -19.44 -5.91
N ARG A 67 -6.36 -20.41 -5.06
CA ARG A 67 -5.52 -21.46 -4.49
C ARG A 67 -5.97 -22.87 -4.82
N HIS A 68 -7.07 -23.01 -5.56
CA HIS A 68 -7.72 -24.27 -5.87
C HIS A 68 -8.15 -24.31 -7.34
N GLY A 69 -8.23 -25.50 -7.90
CA GLY A 69 -8.70 -25.72 -9.29
C GLY A 69 -7.63 -26.19 -10.25
N GLY A 70 -6.45 -26.51 -9.75
CA GLY A 70 -5.33 -27.07 -10.51
C GLY A 70 -4.44 -26.03 -11.18
N PRO A 71 -3.40 -26.50 -11.91
CA PRO A 71 -2.28 -25.65 -12.33
C PRO A 71 -2.66 -24.45 -13.18
N TRP A 72 -3.75 -24.55 -13.96
CA TRP A 72 -4.22 -23.48 -14.85
C TRP A 72 -5.09 -22.42 -14.15
N THR A 73 -5.52 -22.71 -12.91
CA THR A 73 -6.41 -21.84 -12.13
C THR A 73 -5.69 -21.21 -10.95
N GLU A 74 -4.77 -21.94 -10.33
CA GLU A 74 -4.09 -21.49 -9.13
C GLU A 74 -3.10 -20.38 -9.45
N CYS A 75 -3.26 -19.25 -8.76
CA CYS A 75 -2.39 -18.07 -8.86
C CYS A 75 -1.59 -17.84 -7.58
N GLN A 76 -2.01 -18.46 -6.46
CA GLN A 76 -1.41 -18.27 -5.14
C GLN A 76 -1.23 -19.61 -4.43
N ASN A 77 -0.21 -19.69 -3.57
CA ASN A 77 0.03 -20.83 -2.68
C ASN A 77 -0.10 -20.49 -1.20
N THR A 78 -0.43 -19.25 -0.88
CA THR A 78 -0.57 -18.73 0.48
C THR A 78 -2.00 -18.21 0.71
N THR A 79 -2.48 -18.30 1.94
CA THR A 79 -3.77 -17.74 2.36
C THR A 79 -3.71 -16.21 2.31
N VAL A 80 -4.88 -15.55 2.30
CA VAL A 80 -4.95 -14.08 2.39
C VAL A 80 -4.25 -13.56 3.65
N THR A 81 -4.38 -14.25 4.78
CA THR A 81 -3.69 -13.90 6.03
C THR A 81 -2.16 -13.95 5.86
N GLU A 82 -1.63 -15.04 5.31
CA GLU A 82 -0.19 -15.19 5.06
C GLU A 82 0.31 -14.15 4.05
N GLN A 83 -0.48 -13.81 3.02
CA GLN A 83 -0.15 -12.75 2.08
C GLN A 83 -0.01 -11.39 2.80
N LEU A 84 -0.97 -11.01 3.62
CA LEU A 84 -0.92 -9.77 4.39
C LEU A 84 0.26 -9.75 5.37
N ASP A 85 0.50 -10.85 6.07
CA ASP A 85 1.63 -10.99 7.01
C ASP A 85 2.99 -10.97 6.28
N SER A 86 3.06 -11.34 4.99
CA SER A 86 4.29 -11.24 4.17
C SER A 86 4.55 -9.86 3.58
N GLY A 87 3.65 -8.88 3.76
CA GLY A 87 3.84 -7.51 3.25
C GLY A 87 2.95 -7.13 2.07
N ILE A 88 2.11 -8.03 1.57
CA ILE A 88 1.12 -7.72 0.53
C ILE A 88 0.09 -6.73 1.07
N ARG A 89 -0.20 -5.69 0.26
CA ARG A 89 -1.19 -4.65 0.59
C ARG A 89 -2.16 -4.34 -0.55
N PHE A 90 -2.09 -5.10 -1.63
CA PHE A 90 -3.13 -5.09 -2.66
C PHE A 90 -3.66 -6.50 -2.85
N LEU A 91 -4.99 -6.61 -2.83
CA LEU A 91 -5.73 -7.85 -3.06
C LEU A 91 -6.64 -7.69 -4.28
N ASP A 92 -6.50 -8.58 -5.25
CA ASP A 92 -7.41 -8.74 -6.40
C ASP A 92 -8.46 -9.80 -6.05
N VAL A 93 -9.63 -9.34 -5.60
CA VAL A 93 -10.70 -10.19 -5.08
C VAL A 93 -11.80 -10.33 -6.12
N ARG A 94 -12.02 -11.57 -6.59
CA ARG A 94 -12.97 -11.90 -7.63
C ARG A 94 -14.16 -12.63 -7.06
N CYS A 95 -15.33 -12.02 -7.23
CA CYS A 95 -16.58 -12.40 -6.57
C CYS A 95 -17.60 -12.95 -7.57
N ARG A 96 -18.00 -14.19 -7.39
CA ARG A 96 -19.20 -14.74 -8.01
C ARG A 96 -20.40 -14.53 -7.11
N VAL A 97 -21.50 -14.07 -7.68
CA VAL A 97 -22.78 -13.99 -6.96
C VAL A 97 -23.32 -15.40 -6.70
N THR A 98 -23.68 -15.67 -5.46
CA THR A 98 -24.27 -16.94 -5.01
C THR A 98 -25.33 -16.63 -3.95
N GLY A 99 -26.62 -16.58 -4.40
CA GLY A 99 -27.72 -16.10 -3.55
C GLY A 99 -27.47 -14.65 -3.08
N ASP A 100 -27.47 -14.43 -1.78
CA ASP A 100 -27.22 -13.14 -1.12
C ASP A 100 -25.77 -12.92 -0.69
N SER A 101 -24.84 -13.65 -1.31
CA SER A 101 -23.45 -13.71 -0.89
C SER A 101 -22.51 -13.74 -2.10
N PHE A 102 -21.23 -13.44 -1.83
CA PHE A 102 -20.14 -13.56 -2.80
C PHE A 102 -19.25 -14.75 -2.46
N ALA A 103 -19.13 -15.69 -3.42
CA ALA A 103 -18.12 -16.75 -3.40
C ALA A 103 -16.88 -16.29 -4.19
N ILE A 104 -15.70 -16.63 -3.70
CA ILE A 104 -14.44 -16.30 -4.41
C ILE A 104 -14.23 -17.31 -5.52
N HIS A 105 -14.02 -16.79 -6.73
CA HIS A 105 -13.85 -17.58 -7.94
C HIS A 105 -12.64 -17.16 -8.77
N HIS A 106 -12.12 -18.11 -9.55
CA HIS A 106 -11.29 -17.86 -10.72
C HIS A 106 -11.94 -18.59 -11.91
N GLY A 107 -12.58 -17.84 -12.80
CA GLY A 107 -13.47 -18.40 -13.80
C GLY A 107 -14.52 -19.30 -13.14
N ALA A 108 -14.68 -20.52 -13.65
CA ALA A 108 -15.64 -21.51 -13.12
C ALA A 108 -15.23 -22.11 -11.75
N SER A 109 -13.97 -21.97 -11.35
CA SER A 109 -13.43 -22.68 -10.18
C SER A 109 -13.71 -21.92 -8.90
N TYR A 110 -14.53 -22.50 -8.00
CA TYR A 110 -14.74 -22.01 -6.65
C TYR A 110 -13.47 -22.20 -5.82
N GLN A 111 -13.10 -21.17 -5.06
CA GLN A 111 -11.84 -21.13 -4.33
C GLN A 111 -11.95 -21.58 -2.86
N ASN A 112 -13.01 -22.30 -2.53
CA ASN A 112 -13.28 -22.78 -1.15
C ASN A 112 -13.25 -21.63 -0.12
N MET A 113 -13.69 -20.45 -0.52
CA MET A 113 -13.63 -19.22 0.27
C MET A 113 -14.80 -18.31 -0.11
N MET A 114 -15.40 -17.68 0.89
CA MET A 114 -16.40 -16.63 0.70
C MET A 114 -15.76 -15.26 0.89
N PHE A 115 -16.40 -14.21 0.39
CA PHE A 115 -15.92 -12.84 0.58
C PHE A 115 -15.81 -12.44 2.05
N GLY A 116 -16.68 -12.96 2.90
CA GLY A 116 -16.60 -12.77 4.35
C GLY A 116 -15.28 -13.25 4.96
N ASP A 117 -14.71 -14.35 4.46
CA ASP A 117 -13.43 -14.87 4.93
C ASP A 117 -12.28 -13.90 4.60
N VAL A 118 -12.32 -13.28 3.40
CA VAL A 118 -11.37 -12.24 3.01
C VAL A 118 -11.49 -11.02 3.92
N LEU A 119 -12.72 -10.60 4.25
CA LEU A 119 -12.97 -9.46 5.14
C LEU A 119 -12.47 -9.75 6.58
N ILE A 120 -12.67 -10.96 7.08
CA ILE A 120 -12.16 -11.41 8.38
C ILE A 120 -10.62 -11.31 8.40
N ALA A 121 -9.94 -11.84 7.38
CA ALA A 121 -8.49 -11.76 7.28
C ALA A 121 -7.98 -10.30 7.28
N CYS A 122 -8.62 -9.41 6.51
CA CYS A 122 -8.27 -7.99 6.48
C CYS A 122 -8.52 -7.29 7.83
N ARG A 123 -9.69 -7.52 8.45
CA ARG A 123 -10.03 -6.95 9.76
C ARG A 123 -9.01 -7.35 10.82
N ASP A 124 -8.73 -8.63 10.92
CA ASP A 124 -7.85 -9.18 11.96
C ASP A 124 -6.41 -8.72 11.75
N PHE A 125 -5.96 -8.60 10.50
CA PHE A 125 -4.67 -8.02 10.16
C PHE A 125 -4.59 -6.54 10.56
N LEU A 126 -5.55 -5.72 10.12
CA LEU A 126 -5.56 -4.28 10.39
C LEU A 126 -5.74 -3.95 11.88
N ALA A 127 -6.47 -4.79 12.63
CA ALA A 127 -6.57 -4.66 14.08
C ALA A 127 -5.22 -4.87 14.79
N ARG A 128 -4.41 -5.81 14.29
CA ARG A 128 -3.05 -6.05 14.83
C ARG A 128 -2.02 -5.04 14.31
N ARG A 129 -2.26 -4.43 13.16
CA ARG A 129 -1.35 -3.52 12.44
C ARG A 129 -2.07 -2.25 11.99
N PRO A 130 -2.47 -1.37 12.93
CA PRO A 130 -3.29 -0.18 12.62
C PRO A 130 -2.55 0.87 11.78
N SER A 131 -1.23 0.77 11.63
CA SER A 131 -0.43 1.60 10.72
C SER A 131 -0.65 1.27 9.25
N GLU A 132 -1.19 0.09 8.96
CA GLU A 132 -1.32 -0.44 7.61
C GLU A 132 -2.65 -0.06 6.96
N THR A 133 -2.71 -0.19 5.65
CA THR A 133 -3.94 -0.18 4.86
C THR A 133 -3.88 -1.29 3.81
N VAL A 134 -5.03 -1.72 3.32
CA VAL A 134 -5.14 -2.71 2.24
C VAL A 134 -5.93 -2.09 1.10
N LEU A 135 -5.41 -2.09 -0.11
CA LEU A 135 -6.16 -1.77 -1.32
C LEU A 135 -6.83 -3.06 -1.80
N MET A 136 -8.14 -3.04 -1.98
CA MET A 136 -8.88 -4.21 -2.42
C MET A 136 -9.66 -3.90 -3.69
N ARG A 137 -9.24 -4.51 -4.80
CA ARG A 137 -10.05 -4.55 -6.02
C ARG A 137 -11.14 -5.59 -5.83
N VAL A 138 -12.39 -5.21 -6.04
CA VAL A 138 -13.54 -6.14 -6.07
C VAL A 138 -14.12 -6.14 -7.46
N LYS A 139 -14.11 -7.33 -8.08
CA LYS A 139 -14.57 -7.56 -9.43
C LYS A 139 -15.58 -8.71 -9.46
N GLN A 140 -16.63 -8.57 -10.27
CA GLN A 140 -17.50 -9.70 -10.55
C GLN A 140 -16.79 -10.73 -11.43
N GLU A 141 -16.94 -12.00 -11.09
CA GLU A 141 -16.31 -13.12 -11.80
C GLU A 141 -17.31 -14.27 -11.99
N TYR A 142 -17.38 -14.82 -13.19
CA TYR A 142 -18.19 -16.00 -13.52
C TYR A 142 -19.69 -15.89 -13.10
N SER A 143 -20.23 -14.71 -13.08
CA SER A 143 -21.65 -14.39 -12.98
C SER A 143 -21.89 -13.11 -13.80
N GLU A 144 -23.12 -12.90 -14.25
CA GLU A 144 -23.50 -11.78 -15.11
C GLU A 144 -24.64 -10.96 -14.48
N GLU A 145 -24.56 -10.79 -13.15
CA GLU A 145 -25.52 -9.97 -12.45
C GLU A 145 -25.36 -8.49 -12.80
N ASN A 146 -26.47 -7.79 -12.88
CA ASN A 146 -26.44 -6.36 -13.13
C ASN A 146 -25.85 -5.60 -11.91
N ASP A 147 -25.43 -4.37 -12.15
CA ASP A 147 -24.77 -3.52 -11.13
C ASP A 147 -25.63 -3.32 -9.88
N ALA A 148 -26.96 -3.22 -10.01
CA ALA A 148 -27.86 -3.02 -8.87
C ALA A 148 -27.92 -4.27 -7.97
N THR A 149 -28.00 -5.47 -8.56
CA THR A 149 -27.97 -6.74 -7.83
C THR A 149 -26.64 -6.92 -7.10
N PHE A 150 -25.52 -6.72 -7.83
CA PHE A 150 -24.18 -6.82 -7.24
C PHE A 150 -24.00 -5.81 -6.10
N ARG A 151 -24.46 -4.59 -6.29
CA ARG A 151 -24.45 -3.54 -5.26
C ARG A 151 -25.31 -3.93 -4.05
N GLY A 152 -26.50 -4.44 -4.25
CA GLY A 152 -27.40 -4.84 -3.14
C GLY A 152 -26.76 -5.92 -2.26
N ILE A 153 -26.07 -6.91 -2.87
CA ILE A 153 -25.34 -7.92 -2.11
C ILE A 153 -24.16 -7.29 -1.34
N PHE A 154 -23.41 -6.37 -1.97
CA PHE A 154 -22.33 -5.69 -1.28
C PHE A 154 -22.83 -4.85 -0.10
N ASP A 155 -23.97 -4.18 -0.23
CA ASP A 155 -24.62 -3.43 0.86
C ASP A 155 -25.06 -4.34 2.01
N LEU A 156 -25.46 -5.60 1.73
CA LEU A 156 -25.71 -6.58 2.80
C LEU A 156 -24.42 -6.87 3.61
N TYR A 157 -23.24 -6.91 2.97
CA TYR A 157 -21.99 -6.98 3.72
C TYR A 157 -21.74 -5.72 4.53
N LEU A 158 -21.93 -4.55 3.94
CA LEU A 158 -21.63 -3.28 4.62
C LEU A 158 -22.53 -3.07 5.85
N ASP A 159 -23.84 -3.20 5.66
CA ASP A 159 -24.84 -2.79 6.65
C ASP A 159 -25.45 -3.99 7.39
N GLY A 160 -25.82 -5.04 6.67
CA GLY A 160 -26.42 -6.23 7.27
C GLY A 160 -25.44 -7.06 8.10
N LYS A 161 -24.18 -7.14 7.69
CA LYS A 161 -23.12 -7.90 8.38
C LYS A 161 -22.12 -7.01 9.12
N GLY A 162 -22.31 -5.67 9.10
CA GLY A 162 -21.56 -4.72 9.90
C GLY A 162 -20.11 -4.41 9.43
N TRP A 163 -19.80 -4.62 8.15
CA TRP A 163 -18.43 -4.42 7.62
C TRP A 163 -18.14 -2.97 7.18
N ARG A 164 -19.08 -2.05 7.24
CA ARG A 164 -18.91 -0.67 6.72
C ARG A 164 -17.69 0.04 7.32
N SER A 165 -17.44 -0.13 8.61
CA SER A 165 -16.32 0.53 9.30
C SER A 165 -14.95 0.05 8.85
N LEU A 166 -14.86 -1.16 8.26
CA LEU A 166 -13.62 -1.69 7.71
C LEU A 166 -13.17 -0.95 6.45
N PHE A 167 -14.11 -0.31 5.73
CA PHE A 167 -13.83 0.24 4.41
C PHE A 167 -13.62 1.75 4.40
N HIS A 168 -12.75 2.21 3.51
CA HIS A 168 -12.79 3.54 2.91
C HIS A 168 -13.55 3.44 1.59
N LEU A 169 -14.73 4.08 1.54
CA LEU A 169 -15.68 4.00 0.41
C LEU A 169 -15.78 5.30 -0.39
N GLY A 170 -14.89 6.27 -0.11
CA GLY A 170 -14.83 7.52 -0.87
C GLY A 170 -14.36 7.31 -2.31
N PRO A 171 -14.77 8.18 -3.26
CA PRO A 171 -14.43 8.03 -4.68
C PRO A 171 -13.00 8.47 -5.02
N ALA A 172 -12.32 9.17 -4.12
CA ALA A 172 -10.95 9.63 -4.31
C ALA A 172 -9.94 8.70 -3.59
N LEU A 173 -8.76 8.56 -4.18
CA LEU A 173 -7.62 7.91 -3.50
C LEU A 173 -7.18 8.81 -2.32
N PRO A 174 -7.20 8.31 -1.09
CA PRO A 174 -6.75 9.08 0.06
C PRO A 174 -5.22 9.13 0.16
N ASP A 175 -4.72 10.00 1.03
CA ASP A 175 -3.36 9.85 1.55
C ASP A 175 -3.30 8.68 2.54
N LEU A 176 -2.08 8.19 2.81
CA LEU A 176 -1.88 7.02 3.65
C LEU A 176 -2.50 7.19 5.05
N GLY A 177 -2.35 8.36 5.67
CA GLY A 177 -2.94 8.65 6.98
C GLY A 177 -4.46 8.52 7.00
N GLY A 178 -5.14 8.94 5.92
CA GLY A 178 -6.58 8.79 5.74
C GLY A 178 -7.04 7.36 5.45
N ALA A 179 -6.12 6.48 5.03
CA ALA A 179 -6.39 5.09 4.69
C ALA A 179 -6.07 4.11 5.84
N ARG A 180 -5.18 4.48 6.77
CA ARG A 180 -4.71 3.58 7.84
C ARG A 180 -5.86 2.90 8.59
N GLY A 181 -5.66 1.64 8.92
CA GLY A 181 -6.63 0.79 9.62
C GLY A 181 -7.84 0.39 8.80
N ARG A 182 -7.89 0.72 7.49
CA ARG A 182 -9.02 0.45 6.61
C ARG A 182 -8.61 -0.25 5.31
N VAL A 183 -9.61 -0.84 4.68
CA VAL A 183 -9.55 -1.34 3.31
C VAL A 183 -10.01 -0.24 2.36
N VAL A 184 -9.16 0.20 1.45
CA VAL A 184 -9.53 1.12 0.37
C VAL A 184 -10.16 0.31 -0.75
N LEU A 185 -11.45 0.50 -1.00
CA LEU A 185 -12.17 -0.23 -2.04
C LEU A 185 -11.86 0.36 -3.42
N LEU A 186 -11.29 -0.48 -4.30
CA LEU A 186 -11.13 -0.22 -5.72
C LEU A 186 -12.27 -0.93 -6.46
N ALA A 187 -13.26 -0.17 -6.88
CA ALA A 187 -14.53 -0.65 -7.42
C ALA A 187 -14.38 -1.04 -8.89
N ASP A 188 -14.30 -2.33 -9.19
CA ASP A 188 -14.28 -2.89 -10.55
C ASP A 188 -15.62 -3.58 -10.91
N ASN A 189 -16.70 -2.93 -10.52
CA ASN A 189 -18.08 -3.20 -10.92
C ASN A 189 -18.84 -1.88 -10.83
N GLY A 190 -19.76 -1.62 -11.77
CA GLY A 190 -20.43 -0.33 -11.92
C GLY A 190 -21.29 0.09 -10.73
N GLY A 191 -21.81 -0.86 -9.94
CA GLY A 191 -22.65 -0.58 -8.79
C GLY A 191 -21.87 -0.28 -7.51
N LEU A 192 -20.61 -0.67 -7.38
CA LEU A 192 -19.86 -0.55 -6.14
C LEU A 192 -19.51 0.91 -5.80
N PRO A 193 -19.50 1.27 -4.49
CA PRO A 193 -18.92 2.53 -4.03
C PRO A 193 -17.38 2.43 -4.05
N GLY A 194 -16.70 3.51 -3.69
CA GLY A 194 -15.24 3.54 -3.56
C GLY A 194 -14.57 4.15 -4.79
N VAL A 195 -13.26 3.94 -4.89
CA VAL A 195 -12.45 4.47 -5.99
C VAL A 195 -12.74 3.65 -7.24
N ARG A 196 -13.19 4.31 -8.32
CA ARG A 196 -13.48 3.65 -9.59
C ARG A 196 -12.21 3.05 -10.18
N TYR A 197 -12.12 1.72 -10.21
CA TYR A 197 -11.00 1.02 -10.83
C TYR A 197 -10.97 1.26 -12.34
N ALA A 198 -9.76 1.37 -12.91
CA ALA A 198 -9.53 1.68 -14.32
C ALA A 198 -10.07 3.05 -14.81
N ASP A 199 -10.46 3.97 -13.91
CA ASP A 199 -10.68 5.36 -14.30
C ASP A 199 -9.35 5.94 -14.82
N PRO A 200 -9.27 6.35 -16.10
CA PRO A 200 -8.03 6.83 -16.69
C PRO A 200 -7.53 8.15 -16.10
N ALA A 201 -8.36 8.87 -15.35
CA ALA A 201 -7.92 10.04 -14.58
C ALA A 201 -7.11 9.66 -13.33
N LEU A 202 -7.39 8.50 -12.74
CA LEU A 202 -6.79 8.04 -11.50
C LEU A 202 -5.73 6.96 -11.70
N PHE A 203 -5.88 6.11 -12.71
CA PHE A 203 -5.06 4.92 -12.92
C PHE A 203 -4.31 4.94 -14.25
N ASP A 204 -3.16 4.26 -14.24
CA ASP A 204 -2.43 3.83 -15.43
C ASP A 204 -2.13 2.34 -15.28
N ILE A 205 -2.77 1.50 -16.08
CA ILE A 205 -2.80 0.05 -15.87
C ILE A 205 -2.08 -0.67 -17.02
N GLN A 206 -1.03 -1.41 -16.67
CA GLN A 206 -0.43 -2.43 -17.52
C GLN A 206 -0.98 -3.79 -17.06
N ASP A 207 -1.84 -4.41 -17.86
CA ASP A 207 -2.37 -5.76 -17.64
C ASP A 207 -2.48 -6.51 -18.97
N ASP A 208 -1.35 -6.69 -19.67
CA ASP A 208 -1.30 -7.53 -20.87
C ASP A 208 -1.15 -9.00 -20.42
N TYR A 209 -2.27 -9.57 -20.00
CA TYR A 209 -2.33 -10.93 -19.44
C TYR A 209 -2.17 -12.04 -20.49
N MET A 210 -2.20 -11.72 -21.80
CA MET A 210 -1.98 -12.67 -22.89
C MET A 210 -0.55 -12.64 -23.45
N ALA A 211 0.31 -11.75 -22.93
CA ALA A 211 1.70 -11.70 -23.35
C ALA A 211 2.51 -12.84 -22.71
N GLU A 212 3.27 -13.56 -23.52
CA GLU A 212 4.27 -14.51 -23.02
C GLU A 212 5.31 -13.82 -22.15
N PRO A 213 5.97 -14.54 -21.20
CA PRO A 213 6.96 -13.95 -20.29
C PRO A 213 8.03 -13.12 -20.96
N ILE A 214 8.51 -13.51 -22.16
CA ILE A 214 9.51 -12.75 -22.90
C ILE A 214 8.95 -11.40 -23.37
N GLY A 215 7.74 -11.37 -23.91
CA GLY A 215 7.06 -10.15 -24.36
C GLY A 215 6.43 -9.34 -23.21
N LYS A 216 6.06 -9.99 -22.09
CA LYS A 216 5.50 -9.36 -20.90
C LYS A 216 6.55 -8.54 -20.15
N TYR A 217 7.76 -9.06 -20.01
CA TYR A 217 8.79 -8.45 -19.17
C TYR A 217 9.17 -7.01 -19.60
N PRO A 218 9.40 -6.69 -20.90
CA PRO A 218 9.66 -5.30 -21.29
C PRO A 218 8.52 -4.33 -20.97
N LYS A 219 7.26 -4.80 -20.96
CA LYS A 219 6.10 -3.99 -20.57
C LYS A 219 6.09 -3.69 -19.09
N ILE A 220 6.50 -4.66 -18.26
CA ILE A 220 6.66 -4.49 -16.81
C ILE A 220 7.74 -3.43 -16.52
N GLU A 221 8.91 -3.53 -17.18
CA GLU A 221 10.00 -2.54 -17.03
C GLU A 221 9.53 -1.14 -17.47
N ALA A 222 8.88 -1.04 -18.63
CA ALA A 222 8.38 0.23 -19.14
C ALA A 222 7.37 0.89 -18.17
N GLN A 223 6.51 0.08 -17.53
CA GLN A 223 5.55 0.57 -16.54
C GLN A 223 6.24 1.06 -15.26
N PHE A 224 7.29 0.40 -14.79
CA PHE A 224 8.10 0.88 -13.66
C PHE A 224 8.79 2.22 -13.98
N ARG A 225 9.42 2.35 -15.16
CA ARG A 225 10.03 3.62 -15.61
C ARG A 225 9.00 4.75 -15.65
N LYS A 226 7.82 4.44 -16.20
CA LYS A 226 6.72 5.41 -16.32
C LYS A 226 6.23 5.85 -14.94
N ALA A 227 6.03 4.92 -14.01
CA ALA A 227 5.61 5.22 -12.64
C ALA A 227 6.62 6.10 -11.91
N ALA A 228 7.91 5.80 -12.01
CA ALA A 228 8.98 6.59 -11.40
C ALA A 228 9.04 8.03 -11.94
N GLN A 229 8.69 8.24 -13.22
CA GLN A 229 8.79 9.53 -13.90
C GLN A 229 7.50 10.35 -13.87
N GLN A 230 6.34 9.73 -13.74
CA GLN A 230 5.02 10.35 -13.88
C GLN A 230 4.11 10.12 -12.66
N PRO A 231 4.37 10.73 -11.52
CA PRO A 231 3.72 10.38 -10.24
C PRO A 231 2.25 10.86 -10.11
N GLY A 232 1.60 11.25 -11.19
CA GLY A 232 0.26 11.83 -11.16
C GLY A 232 -0.88 10.84 -10.94
N LYS A 233 -0.65 9.55 -11.25
CA LYS A 233 -1.65 8.47 -11.18
C LYS A 233 -1.19 7.33 -10.28
N LEU A 234 -2.12 6.46 -9.90
CA LEU A 234 -1.80 5.16 -9.32
C LEU A 234 -1.49 4.19 -10.47
N PHE A 235 -0.24 3.80 -10.57
CA PHE A 235 0.19 2.82 -11.54
C PHE A 235 -0.16 1.41 -11.07
N MET A 236 -0.65 0.59 -12.01
CA MET A 236 -0.87 -0.84 -11.79
C MET A 236 0.04 -1.59 -12.77
N ASN A 237 0.88 -2.46 -12.25
CA ASN A 237 1.84 -3.20 -13.06
C ASN A 237 1.70 -4.70 -12.82
N TYR A 238 0.76 -5.33 -13.53
CA TYR A 238 0.52 -6.77 -13.41
C TYR A 238 1.70 -7.56 -13.96
N VAL A 239 2.38 -8.29 -13.08
CA VAL A 239 3.45 -9.22 -13.45
C VAL A 239 2.85 -10.55 -13.92
N SER A 240 1.64 -10.86 -13.47
CA SER A 240 0.89 -12.06 -13.87
C SER A 240 0.62 -12.12 -15.37
N THR A 241 0.59 -13.34 -15.90
CA THR A 241 0.17 -13.63 -17.29
C THR A 241 -0.43 -15.03 -17.38
N ALA A 242 -1.43 -15.20 -18.26
CA ALA A 242 -2.08 -16.47 -18.57
C ALA A 242 -1.62 -17.05 -19.92
N ALA A 243 -0.62 -16.45 -20.58
CA ALA A 243 -0.18 -16.88 -21.89
C ALA A 243 0.57 -18.22 -21.84
N LEU A 244 0.12 -19.17 -22.66
CA LEU A 244 0.73 -20.45 -23.01
C LEU A 244 1.04 -21.43 -21.87
N LEU A 245 1.30 -20.95 -20.65
CA LEU A 245 1.72 -21.75 -19.51
C LEU A 245 0.88 -21.43 -18.28
N PRO A 246 0.75 -22.38 -17.33
CA PRO A 246 0.09 -22.12 -16.06
C PRO A 246 0.70 -20.92 -15.30
N PRO A 247 -0.10 -20.21 -14.48
CA PRO A 247 0.37 -19.02 -13.74
C PRO A 247 1.67 -19.25 -12.95
N ARG A 248 1.81 -20.41 -12.31
CA ARG A 248 3.03 -20.78 -11.57
C ARG A 248 4.29 -20.76 -12.45
N TRP A 249 4.20 -21.36 -13.64
CA TRP A 249 5.33 -21.43 -14.56
C TRP A 249 5.72 -20.06 -15.12
N ASN A 250 4.73 -19.20 -15.35
CA ASN A 250 4.98 -17.82 -15.76
C ASN A 250 5.59 -17.02 -14.62
N ALA A 251 5.10 -17.16 -13.39
CA ALA A 251 5.66 -16.52 -12.20
C ALA A 251 7.12 -16.93 -11.95
N ASP A 252 7.46 -18.22 -12.09
CA ASP A 252 8.84 -18.73 -11.94
C ASP A 252 9.81 -18.11 -12.95
N ARG A 253 9.32 -17.56 -14.07
CA ARG A 253 10.13 -16.85 -15.09
C ARG A 253 10.17 -15.34 -14.87
N LEU A 254 9.04 -14.73 -14.46
CA LEU A 254 8.93 -13.28 -14.34
C LEU A 254 9.40 -12.76 -12.98
N ASN A 255 9.04 -13.42 -11.88
CA ASN A 255 9.36 -12.95 -10.53
C ASN A 255 10.88 -12.78 -10.29
N PRO A 256 11.76 -13.72 -10.69
CA PRO A 256 13.21 -13.52 -10.56
C PRO A 256 13.74 -12.33 -11.36
N ARG A 257 13.20 -12.09 -12.55
CA ARG A 257 13.62 -10.97 -13.42
C ARG A 257 13.15 -9.63 -12.83
N VAL A 258 11.91 -9.55 -12.36
CA VAL A 258 11.40 -8.36 -11.67
C VAL A 258 12.21 -8.06 -10.41
N HIS A 259 12.52 -9.09 -9.60
CA HIS A 259 13.34 -8.92 -8.41
C HIS A 259 14.75 -8.37 -8.76
N ALA A 260 15.42 -8.97 -9.75
CA ALA A 260 16.73 -8.51 -10.21
C ALA A 260 16.69 -7.08 -10.77
N TYR A 261 15.61 -6.69 -11.45
CA TYR A 261 15.43 -5.35 -11.97
C TYR A 261 15.29 -4.32 -10.85
N LEU A 262 14.44 -4.62 -9.84
CA LEU A 262 14.23 -3.75 -8.70
C LEU A 262 15.48 -3.53 -7.86
N ASP A 263 16.31 -4.58 -7.70
CA ASP A 263 17.59 -4.49 -6.98
C ASP A 263 18.74 -3.98 -7.88
N GLY A 264 18.47 -3.74 -9.16
CA GLY A 264 19.44 -3.27 -10.13
C GLY A 264 19.71 -1.77 -10.06
N SER A 265 20.78 -1.33 -10.71
CA SER A 265 21.23 0.06 -10.71
C SER A 265 20.24 1.02 -11.38
N GLU A 266 19.42 0.55 -12.32
CA GLU A 266 18.43 1.37 -13.01
C GLU A 266 17.30 1.80 -12.06
N ALA A 267 16.78 0.89 -11.25
CA ALA A 267 15.71 1.17 -10.29
C ALA A 267 16.22 1.77 -8.97
N ALA A 268 17.54 1.85 -8.79
CA ALA A 268 18.13 2.41 -7.57
C ALA A 268 17.64 3.83 -7.29
N GLY A 269 17.12 4.05 -6.09
CA GLY A 269 16.57 5.35 -5.66
C GLY A 269 15.18 5.69 -6.21
N TRP A 270 14.56 4.84 -7.02
CA TRP A 270 13.17 5.03 -7.41
C TRP A 270 12.22 4.72 -6.24
N SER A 271 11.12 5.45 -6.17
CA SER A 271 10.04 5.21 -5.22
C SER A 271 8.69 5.48 -5.87
N GLY A 272 7.62 4.91 -5.31
CA GLY A 272 6.27 5.14 -5.85
C GLY A 272 6.02 4.44 -7.17
N LEU A 273 6.47 3.18 -7.28
CA LEU A 273 6.35 2.36 -8.49
C LEU A 273 4.93 1.82 -8.74
N GLY A 274 3.98 2.19 -7.88
CA GLY A 274 2.59 1.77 -7.99
C GLY A 274 2.31 0.40 -7.38
N VAL A 275 1.15 -0.14 -7.68
CA VAL A 275 0.72 -1.47 -7.25
C VAL A 275 1.28 -2.53 -8.18
N VAL A 276 1.86 -3.59 -7.62
CA VAL A 276 2.49 -4.67 -8.38
C VAL A 276 1.82 -6.01 -8.05
N PRO A 277 0.73 -6.37 -8.76
CA PRO A 277 0.06 -7.65 -8.56
C PRO A 277 0.87 -8.81 -9.14
N LEU A 278 1.17 -9.81 -8.30
CA LEU A 278 2.02 -10.94 -8.57
C LEU A 278 1.25 -12.27 -8.49
N ASP A 279 1.65 -13.23 -9.29
CA ASP A 279 1.36 -14.63 -9.04
C ASP A 279 2.51 -15.22 -8.19
N TYR A 280 2.16 -16.04 -7.20
CA TYR A 280 3.10 -16.79 -6.35
C TYR A 280 4.28 -15.98 -5.79
N PRO A 281 4.09 -14.76 -5.24
CA PRO A 281 5.22 -13.96 -4.73
C PRO A 281 6.02 -14.67 -3.65
N ALA A 282 5.38 -15.50 -2.82
CA ALA A 282 6.01 -16.24 -1.74
C ALA A 282 7.06 -17.27 -2.22
N THR A 283 7.08 -17.63 -3.50
CA THR A 283 8.08 -18.56 -4.05
C THR A 283 9.40 -17.90 -4.39
N ARG A 284 9.45 -16.57 -4.37
CA ARG A 284 10.67 -15.79 -4.58
C ARG A 284 11.01 -14.98 -3.34
N SER A 285 11.84 -15.55 -2.48
CA SER A 285 12.34 -14.85 -1.29
C SER A 285 13.00 -13.51 -1.65
N GLY A 286 12.70 -12.46 -0.89
CA GLY A 286 13.23 -11.11 -1.07
C GLY A 286 12.48 -10.25 -2.08
N LEU A 287 11.57 -10.79 -2.90
CA LEU A 287 10.84 -10.00 -3.91
C LEU A 287 9.89 -8.99 -3.27
N VAL A 288 9.13 -9.40 -2.26
CA VAL A 288 8.19 -8.50 -1.57
C VAL A 288 8.97 -7.42 -0.81
N GLU A 289 10.04 -7.79 -0.15
CA GLU A 289 10.95 -6.87 0.54
C GLU A 289 11.61 -5.89 -0.44
N SER A 290 11.99 -6.34 -1.63
CA SER A 290 12.52 -5.47 -2.68
C SER A 290 11.51 -4.41 -3.08
N LEU A 291 10.25 -4.78 -3.34
CA LEU A 291 9.18 -3.82 -3.62
C LEU A 291 8.97 -2.84 -2.46
N ILE A 292 8.95 -3.33 -1.22
CA ILE A 292 8.76 -2.49 -0.03
C ILE A 292 9.85 -1.42 0.09
N ARG A 293 11.11 -1.74 -0.21
CA ARG A 293 12.24 -0.78 -0.19
C ARG A 293 12.09 0.40 -1.15
N HIS A 294 11.24 0.30 -2.16
CA HIS A 294 10.92 1.39 -3.07
C HIS A 294 9.83 2.35 -2.53
N ASN A 295 9.77 2.53 -1.20
CA ASN A 295 8.88 3.47 -0.56
C ASN A 295 9.64 4.54 0.24
N PRO A 296 9.09 5.76 0.38
CA PRO A 296 9.73 6.80 1.18
C PRO A 296 9.74 6.40 2.67
N GLY A 297 10.89 6.51 3.29
CA GLY A 297 11.07 6.25 4.73
C GLY A 297 11.28 4.79 5.12
N VAL A 298 11.31 3.88 4.14
CA VAL A 298 11.56 2.45 4.36
C VAL A 298 13.00 2.09 4.01
#